data_72047eab3e81d83457f1ba6e7e92ef16
#
_entry.id   72047eab3e81d83457f1ba6e7e92ef16
#
_cell.length_a   1.000
_cell.length_b   1.000
_cell.length_c   1.000
_cell.angle_alpha   90.00
_cell.angle_beta   90.00
_cell.angle_gamma   90.00
#
_symmetry.space_group_name_H-M   'P 1'
#
loop_
_entity.id
_entity.type
_entity.pdbx_description
1 polymer ?
#
loop_
_entity_poly.entity_id
_entity_poly.type
_entity_poly.pdbx_seq_one_letter_code
_entity_poly.pdbx_strand_id
1 'polypeptide(L)'
;SQADMEESLRELRNYITSVYPNYIFRSYVPPSDILSPEGKQAVENVFPEVKVFASLFDGPADKKAYYQEFERQPNGVYEIPRISSGHAASGLMYWQEIGVLNYNGTFAHFVHPDEIFYEESKDSSWAEMEVGLKNFMHDVNRRFPWLTATTASESIPHYSDYFDMDYSTVRTEKGLTLYTWGCSGELRFLLRTAHEIDRTEDCTAEIADEGVYLIRTSAPEAHIYWKEAE
;
A
#
# COMPACT_ATOMS: atom_id res chain seq x y z
N SER A 1 -4.25 -22.46 -21.90
CA SER A 1 -4.81 -21.30 -22.65
C SER A 1 -5.61 -20.41 -21.72
N GLN A 2 -5.99 -19.21 -22.16
CA GLN A 2 -6.90 -18.34 -21.40
C GLN A 2 -8.20 -19.05 -21.06
N ALA A 3 -8.77 -19.80 -22.00
CA ALA A 3 -10.02 -20.53 -21.79
C ALA A 3 -9.92 -21.58 -20.67
N ASP A 4 -8.81 -22.34 -20.62
CA ASP A 4 -8.59 -23.35 -19.56
C ASP A 4 -8.42 -22.66 -18.21
N MET A 5 -7.76 -21.50 -18.16
CA MET A 5 -7.62 -20.74 -16.94
C MET A 5 -8.96 -20.19 -16.46
N GLU A 6 -9.78 -19.64 -17.36
CA GLU A 6 -11.12 -19.18 -17.02
C GLU A 6 -12.02 -20.31 -16.50
N GLU A 7 -11.91 -21.52 -17.07
CA GLU A 7 -12.65 -22.70 -16.59
C GLU A 7 -12.25 -23.04 -15.15
N SER A 8 -10.94 -23.16 -14.88
CA SER A 8 -10.42 -23.43 -13.54
C SER A 8 -10.82 -22.36 -12.53
N LEU A 9 -10.78 -21.09 -12.92
CA LEU A 9 -11.20 -19.98 -12.05
C LEU A 9 -12.71 -19.99 -11.78
N ARG A 10 -13.55 -20.38 -12.76
CA ARG A 10 -15.00 -20.57 -12.54
C ARG A 10 -15.28 -21.73 -11.58
N GLU A 11 -14.53 -22.83 -11.68
CA GLU A 11 -14.64 -23.94 -10.73
C GLU A 11 -14.27 -23.49 -9.31
N LEU A 12 -13.16 -22.75 -9.16
CA LEU A 12 -12.76 -22.17 -7.88
C LEU A 12 -13.85 -21.23 -7.32
N ARG A 13 -14.39 -20.35 -8.16
CA ARG A 13 -15.49 -19.46 -7.78
C ARG A 13 -16.71 -20.24 -7.27
N ASN A 14 -17.13 -21.26 -8.05
CA ASN A 14 -18.26 -22.10 -7.68
C ASN A 14 -18.02 -22.84 -6.36
N TYR A 15 -16.82 -23.37 -6.17
CA TYR A 15 -16.47 -24.04 -4.93
C TYR A 15 -16.54 -23.09 -3.72
N ILE A 16 -15.88 -21.94 -3.81
CA ILE A 16 -15.86 -20.97 -2.70
C ILE A 16 -17.27 -20.46 -2.40
N THR A 17 -18.06 -20.09 -3.43
CA THR A 17 -19.43 -19.60 -3.23
C THR A 17 -20.40 -20.68 -2.75
N SER A 18 -20.10 -21.95 -2.97
CA SER A 18 -20.88 -23.05 -2.37
C SER A 18 -20.72 -23.12 -0.85
N VAL A 19 -19.55 -22.73 -0.32
CA VAL A 19 -19.24 -22.72 1.12
C VAL A 19 -19.57 -21.34 1.73
N TYR A 20 -19.27 -20.27 1.00
CA TYR A 20 -19.46 -18.87 1.41
C TYR A 20 -20.26 -18.12 0.33
N PRO A 21 -21.61 -18.22 0.30
CA PRO A 21 -22.43 -17.71 -0.80
C PRO A 21 -22.28 -16.19 -1.07
N ASN A 22 -21.91 -15.43 -0.05
CA ASN A 22 -21.74 -13.96 -0.14
C ASN A 22 -20.29 -13.54 -0.26
N TYR A 23 -19.36 -14.45 -0.55
CA TYR A 23 -17.95 -14.10 -0.72
C TYR A 23 -17.73 -13.24 -1.96
N ILE A 24 -17.01 -12.15 -1.82
CA ILE A 24 -16.65 -11.23 -2.90
C ILE A 24 -15.15 -11.27 -3.09
N PHE A 25 -14.72 -11.63 -4.29
CA PHE A 25 -13.30 -11.64 -4.68
C PHE A 25 -12.87 -10.20 -5.00
N ARG A 26 -12.08 -9.59 -4.13
CA ARG A 26 -11.67 -8.18 -4.29
C ARG A 26 -10.23 -8.01 -4.70
N SER A 27 -9.39 -8.99 -4.42
CA SER A 27 -7.97 -8.99 -4.75
C SER A 27 -7.51 -10.33 -5.30
N TYR A 28 -6.49 -10.30 -6.12
CA TYR A 28 -5.84 -11.49 -6.67
C TYR A 28 -4.33 -11.36 -6.51
N VAL A 29 -3.70 -12.41 -6.00
CA VAL A 29 -2.24 -12.54 -5.90
C VAL A 29 -1.82 -13.68 -6.82
N PRO A 30 -1.10 -13.41 -7.91
CA PRO A 30 -0.69 -14.46 -8.84
C PRO A 30 0.37 -15.37 -8.21
N PRO A 31 0.32 -16.67 -8.48
CA PRO A 31 1.41 -17.57 -8.11
C PRO A 31 2.74 -17.09 -8.65
N SER A 32 3.77 -17.08 -7.79
CA SER A 32 5.12 -16.60 -8.13
C SER A 32 5.19 -15.15 -8.63
N ASP A 33 4.16 -14.36 -8.36
CA ASP A 33 4.03 -12.97 -8.79
C ASP A 33 4.08 -12.77 -10.32
N ILE A 34 3.80 -13.83 -11.08
CA ILE A 34 3.85 -13.81 -12.56
C ILE A 34 2.48 -14.16 -13.13
N LEU A 35 2.00 -13.31 -14.02
CA LEU A 35 0.75 -13.51 -14.73
C LEU A 35 0.88 -12.98 -16.16
N SER A 36 0.51 -13.80 -17.15
CA SER A 36 0.49 -13.32 -18.53
C SER A 36 -0.68 -12.35 -18.75
N PRO A 37 -0.65 -11.52 -19.79
CA PRO A 37 -1.79 -10.67 -20.15
C PRO A 37 -3.09 -11.45 -20.33
N GLU A 38 -3.01 -12.65 -20.92
CA GLU A 38 -4.17 -13.55 -21.09
C GLU A 38 -4.65 -14.09 -19.73
N GLY A 39 -3.72 -14.37 -18.81
CA GLY A 39 -4.03 -14.78 -17.45
C GLY A 39 -4.73 -13.67 -16.67
N LYS A 40 -4.24 -12.45 -16.77
CA LYS A 40 -4.88 -11.26 -16.17
C LYS A 40 -6.28 -11.07 -16.71
N GLN A 41 -6.46 -11.14 -18.04
CA GLN A 41 -7.77 -11.06 -18.66
C GLN A 41 -8.72 -12.19 -18.21
N ALA A 42 -8.21 -13.40 -18.00
CA ALA A 42 -9.01 -14.51 -17.49
C ALA A 42 -9.50 -14.24 -16.06
N VAL A 43 -8.67 -13.68 -15.20
CA VAL A 43 -9.07 -13.29 -13.83
C VAL A 43 -10.15 -12.20 -13.91
N GLU A 44 -9.97 -11.17 -14.70
CA GLU A 44 -10.92 -10.06 -14.86
C GLU A 44 -12.27 -10.53 -15.43
N ASN A 45 -12.25 -11.48 -16.36
CA ASN A 45 -13.45 -12.05 -16.95
C ASN A 45 -14.27 -12.89 -15.94
N VAL A 46 -13.58 -13.61 -15.07
CA VAL A 46 -14.25 -14.50 -14.10
C VAL A 46 -14.59 -13.79 -12.80
N PHE A 47 -13.75 -12.83 -12.38
CA PHE A 47 -13.91 -12.08 -11.14
C PHE A 47 -13.93 -10.56 -11.42
N PRO A 48 -14.97 -10.03 -12.07
CA PRO A 48 -15.04 -8.59 -12.39
C PRO A 48 -15.07 -7.67 -11.16
N GLU A 49 -15.31 -8.25 -9.98
CA GLU A 49 -15.24 -7.57 -8.70
C GLU A 49 -13.81 -7.40 -8.15
N VAL A 50 -12.80 -8.07 -8.73
CA VAL A 50 -11.38 -7.87 -8.38
C VAL A 50 -10.98 -6.45 -8.77
N LYS A 51 -10.46 -5.72 -7.80
CA LYS A 51 -9.99 -4.33 -7.95
C LYS A 51 -8.52 -4.17 -7.64
N VAL A 52 -7.87 -5.21 -7.13
CA VAL A 52 -6.46 -5.19 -6.76
C VAL A 52 -5.77 -6.45 -7.28
N PHE A 53 -4.72 -6.26 -8.06
CA PHE A 53 -3.69 -7.27 -8.27
C PHE A 53 -2.51 -6.94 -7.37
N ALA A 54 -2.10 -7.88 -6.53
CA ALA A 54 -0.97 -7.69 -5.65
C ALA A 54 0.24 -8.48 -6.14
N SER A 55 1.41 -7.85 -6.06
CA SER A 55 2.70 -8.49 -6.37
C SER A 55 2.81 -9.02 -7.81
N LEU A 56 2.44 -8.21 -8.79
CA LEU A 56 2.62 -8.55 -10.19
C LEU A 56 3.98 -8.05 -10.70
N PHE A 57 4.80 -8.93 -11.22
CA PHE A 57 6.05 -8.56 -11.88
C PHE A 57 5.82 -8.22 -13.34
N ASP A 58 6.30 -7.04 -13.75
CA ASP A 58 6.38 -6.64 -15.13
C ASP A 58 7.76 -6.94 -15.72
N GLY A 59 7.76 -7.33 -16.99
CA GLY A 59 8.95 -7.67 -17.74
C GLY A 59 9.10 -9.17 -18.02
N PRO A 60 10.04 -9.53 -18.91
CA PRO A 60 10.28 -10.92 -19.26
C PRO A 60 10.82 -11.71 -18.05
N ALA A 61 10.17 -12.81 -17.73
CA ALA A 61 10.55 -13.68 -16.60
C ALA A 61 11.96 -14.31 -16.74
N ASP A 62 12.55 -14.29 -17.95
CA ASP A 62 13.91 -14.74 -18.23
C ASP A 62 14.99 -13.70 -17.92
N LYS A 63 14.60 -12.45 -17.66
CA LYS A 63 15.53 -11.39 -17.24
C LYS A 63 15.61 -11.33 -15.73
N LYS A 64 16.82 -11.19 -15.21
CA LYS A 64 17.07 -11.05 -13.76
C LYS A 64 16.62 -9.70 -13.17
N ALA A 65 16.19 -8.78 -14.02
CA ALA A 65 15.65 -7.50 -13.62
C ALA A 65 14.21 -7.38 -14.13
N TYR A 66 13.28 -7.49 -13.22
CA TYR A 66 11.87 -7.17 -13.39
C TYR A 66 11.46 -6.24 -12.24
N TYR A 67 10.40 -5.49 -12.46
CA TYR A 67 9.93 -4.49 -11.52
C TYR A 67 8.45 -4.74 -11.21
N GLN A 68 8.01 -4.16 -10.12
CA GLN A 68 6.61 -4.07 -9.74
C GLN A 68 6.24 -2.59 -9.70
N GLU A 69 5.10 -2.25 -10.24
CA GLU A 69 4.62 -0.88 -10.25
C GLU A 69 3.43 -0.69 -9.30
N PHE A 70 3.30 0.53 -8.79
CA PHE A 70 2.09 0.99 -8.13
C PHE A 70 1.34 1.83 -9.15
N GLU A 71 0.29 1.27 -9.74
CA GLU A 71 -0.45 1.95 -10.79
C GLU A 71 -1.96 1.67 -10.74
N ARG A 72 -2.71 2.53 -11.40
CA ARG A 72 -4.12 2.32 -11.72
C ARG A 72 -4.24 2.03 -13.21
N GLN A 73 -4.72 0.84 -13.51
CA GLN A 73 -5.00 0.39 -14.87
C GLN A 73 -6.18 1.18 -15.47
N PRO A 74 -6.27 1.31 -16.81
CA PRO A 74 -7.37 2.02 -17.48
C PRO A 74 -8.76 1.50 -17.13
N ASN A 75 -8.89 0.22 -16.75
CA ASN A 75 -10.14 -0.40 -16.32
C ASN A 75 -10.48 -0.16 -14.82
N GLY A 76 -9.66 0.63 -14.11
CA GLY A 76 -9.85 0.97 -12.70
C GLY A 76 -9.36 -0.09 -11.72
N VAL A 77 -8.60 -1.08 -12.17
CA VAL A 77 -7.92 -2.05 -11.31
C VAL A 77 -6.58 -1.47 -10.85
N TYR A 78 -6.20 -1.70 -9.61
CA TYR A 78 -4.93 -1.26 -9.02
C TYR A 78 -3.92 -2.39 -8.99
N GLU A 79 -2.68 -2.09 -9.32
CA GLU A 79 -1.54 -2.98 -9.11
C GLU A 79 -0.74 -2.47 -7.91
N ILE A 80 -0.47 -3.37 -6.96
CA ILE A 80 0.23 -3.05 -5.72
C ILE A 80 1.51 -3.88 -5.65
N PRO A 81 2.69 -3.25 -5.62
CA PRO A 81 3.94 -3.98 -5.54
C PRO A 81 4.14 -4.62 -4.17
N ARG A 82 4.80 -5.77 -4.16
CA ARG A 82 5.39 -6.34 -2.95
C ARG A 82 6.72 -5.65 -2.68
N ILE A 83 6.83 -4.97 -1.55
CA ILE A 83 8.02 -4.19 -1.22
C ILE A 83 9.07 -5.03 -0.52
N SER A 84 8.64 -5.88 0.40
CA SER A 84 9.52 -6.77 1.14
C SER A 84 8.84 -8.10 1.44
N SER A 85 9.62 -9.09 1.86
CA SER A 85 9.09 -10.41 2.21
C SER A 85 9.93 -11.10 3.29
N GLY A 86 9.33 -12.11 3.94
CA GLY A 86 9.98 -12.98 4.89
C GLY A 86 9.71 -12.63 6.35
N HIS A 87 10.18 -13.49 7.24
CA HIS A 87 9.90 -13.41 8.67
C HIS A 87 11.01 -12.71 9.48
N ALA A 88 12.20 -12.54 8.89
CA ALA A 88 13.34 -11.92 9.56
C ALA A 88 13.72 -10.60 8.90
N ALA A 89 13.76 -9.54 9.70
CA ALA A 89 14.17 -8.22 9.22
C ALA A 89 15.64 -8.25 8.72
N SER A 90 15.88 -7.60 7.61
CA SER A 90 17.21 -7.38 7.05
C SER A 90 17.45 -5.89 6.78
N GLY A 91 18.72 -5.51 6.62
CA GLY A 91 19.06 -4.13 6.25
C GLY A 91 18.43 -3.70 4.93
N LEU A 92 18.30 -4.64 3.97
CA LEU A 92 17.63 -4.39 2.69
C LEU A 92 16.13 -4.11 2.88
N MET A 93 15.44 -4.89 3.71
CA MET A 93 14.01 -4.68 4.00
C MET A 93 13.76 -3.30 4.59
N TYR A 94 14.58 -2.87 5.56
CA TYR A 94 14.48 -1.53 6.14
C TYR A 94 14.76 -0.43 5.11
N TRP A 95 15.71 -0.64 4.21
CA TRP A 95 15.99 0.32 3.15
C TRP A 95 14.81 0.44 2.16
N GLN A 96 14.22 -0.69 1.78
CA GLN A 96 13.03 -0.74 0.91
C GLN A 96 11.84 -0.05 1.57
N GLU A 97 11.58 -0.35 2.85
CA GLU A 97 10.53 0.28 3.65
C GLU A 97 10.68 1.81 3.68
N ILE A 98 11.85 2.29 4.11
CA ILE A 98 12.13 3.73 4.17
C ILE A 98 11.99 4.39 2.79
N GLY A 99 12.49 3.73 1.74
CA GLY A 99 12.38 4.21 0.37
C GLY A 99 10.93 4.43 -0.03
N VAL A 100 10.09 3.41 0.12
CA VAL A 100 8.67 3.47 -0.26
C VAL A 100 7.89 4.50 0.55
N LEU A 101 8.06 4.52 1.87
CA LEU A 101 7.30 5.42 2.73
C LEU A 101 7.71 6.89 2.57
N ASN A 102 8.99 7.17 2.25
CA ASN A 102 9.43 8.52 1.93
C ASN A 102 8.86 9.06 0.60
N TYR A 103 8.47 8.17 -0.31
CA TYR A 103 7.77 8.52 -1.55
C TYR A 103 6.25 8.42 -1.45
N ASN A 104 5.71 8.34 -0.21
CA ASN A 104 4.28 8.19 0.06
C ASN A 104 3.66 6.93 -0.58
N GLY A 105 4.47 5.91 -0.80
CA GLY A 105 4.03 4.63 -1.34
C GLY A 105 3.34 3.76 -0.29
N THR A 106 2.71 2.69 -0.76
CA THR A 106 2.10 1.67 0.09
C THR A 106 3.15 0.64 0.52
N PHE A 107 3.29 0.43 1.83
CA PHE A 107 4.16 -0.63 2.33
C PHE A 107 3.40 -1.96 2.34
N ALA A 108 3.72 -2.83 1.38
CA ALA A 108 3.20 -4.18 1.29
C ALA A 108 4.31 -5.19 1.62
N HIS A 109 4.08 -5.96 2.69
CA HIS A 109 4.99 -7.02 3.14
C HIS A 109 4.37 -8.38 2.93
N PHE A 110 5.14 -9.31 2.41
CA PHE A 110 4.69 -10.66 2.07
C PHE A 110 5.35 -11.71 2.97
N VAL A 111 4.57 -12.67 3.44
CA VAL A 111 5.08 -13.81 4.20
C VAL A 111 4.49 -15.11 3.65
N HIS A 112 5.31 -16.14 3.59
CA HIS A 112 4.87 -17.50 3.32
C HIS A 112 4.71 -18.26 4.64
N PRO A 113 3.51 -18.69 5.03
CA PRO A 113 3.33 -19.53 6.23
C PRO A 113 4.08 -20.86 6.16
N ASP A 114 4.37 -21.34 4.96
CA ASP A 114 5.08 -22.59 4.69
C ASP A 114 6.61 -22.45 4.59
N GLU A 115 7.17 -21.25 4.81
CA GLU A 115 8.62 -21.01 4.83
C GLU A 115 9.35 -21.93 5.84
N ILE A 116 8.69 -22.36 6.92
CA ILE A 116 9.23 -23.31 7.88
C ILE A 116 9.65 -24.65 7.25
N PHE A 117 9.10 -24.99 6.09
CA PHE A 117 9.40 -26.22 5.36
C PHE A 117 10.49 -26.03 4.29
N TYR A 118 10.99 -24.81 4.11
CA TYR A 118 12.03 -24.53 3.14
C TYR A 118 13.40 -24.97 3.65
N GLU A 119 14.30 -25.35 2.74
CA GLU A 119 15.66 -25.80 3.11
C GLU A 119 16.44 -24.71 3.86
N GLU A 120 16.22 -23.45 3.50
CA GLU A 120 16.84 -22.29 4.14
C GLU A 120 16.36 -22.08 5.59
N SER A 121 15.19 -22.58 5.93
CA SER A 121 14.53 -22.42 7.22
C SER A 121 14.51 -23.70 8.06
N LYS A 122 15.13 -24.77 7.60
CA LYS A 122 15.07 -26.11 8.23
C LYS A 122 15.50 -26.17 9.70
N ASP A 123 16.37 -25.23 10.11
CA ASP A 123 16.87 -25.11 11.48
C ASP A 123 16.09 -24.11 12.33
N SER A 124 15.04 -23.48 11.75
CA SER A 124 14.17 -22.51 12.43
C SER A 124 12.90 -23.17 12.94
N SER A 125 12.36 -22.61 14.01
CA SER A 125 11.03 -22.97 14.50
C SER A 125 10.02 -21.89 14.11
N TRP A 126 8.73 -22.27 14.05
CA TRP A 126 7.66 -21.31 13.86
C TRP A 126 7.68 -20.16 14.90
N ALA A 127 8.01 -20.49 16.15
CA ALA A 127 8.10 -19.49 17.21
C ALA A 127 9.21 -18.45 16.96
N GLU A 128 10.35 -18.85 16.39
CA GLU A 128 11.41 -17.91 16.02
C GLU A 128 11.01 -17.04 14.84
N MET A 129 10.38 -17.61 13.82
CA MET A 129 9.88 -16.87 12.67
C MET A 129 8.81 -15.85 13.08
N GLU A 130 7.89 -16.23 13.96
CA GLU A 130 6.87 -15.34 14.51
C GLU A 130 7.49 -14.16 15.28
N VAL A 131 8.50 -14.43 16.11
CA VAL A 131 9.22 -13.39 16.85
C VAL A 131 9.94 -12.43 15.89
N GLY A 132 10.58 -12.96 14.84
CA GLY A 132 11.24 -12.16 13.81
C GLY A 132 10.27 -11.20 13.12
N LEU A 133 9.12 -11.71 12.66
CA LEU A 133 8.08 -10.90 12.03
C LEU A 133 7.51 -9.85 12.99
N LYS A 134 7.18 -10.23 14.23
CA LYS A 134 6.68 -9.29 15.24
C LYS A 134 7.66 -8.15 15.51
N ASN A 135 8.94 -8.46 15.63
CA ASN A 135 9.97 -7.44 15.85
C ASN A 135 10.07 -6.49 14.65
N PHE A 136 10.03 -7.02 13.44
CA PHE A 136 10.03 -6.19 12.22
C PHE A 136 8.82 -5.26 12.19
N MET A 137 7.61 -5.78 12.37
CA MET A 137 6.38 -4.97 12.38
C MET A 137 6.36 -3.94 13.52
N HIS A 138 6.91 -4.30 14.68
CA HIS A 138 7.07 -3.35 15.79
C HIS A 138 8.02 -2.21 15.41
N ASP A 139 9.14 -2.49 14.78
CA ASP A 139 10.09 -1.48 14.33
C ASP A 139 9.52 -0.57 13.25
N VAL A 140 8.75 -1.12 12.30
CA VAL A 140 8.00 -0.34 11.30
C VAL A 140 7.05 0.64 12.00
N ASN A 141 6.21 0.15 12.90
CA ASN A 141 5.24 0.99 13.62
C ASN A 141 5.93 2.05 14.50
N ARG A 142 7.08 1.73 15.08
CA ARG A 142 7.84 2.68 15.90
C ARG A 142 8.45 3.81 15.06
N ARG A 143 8.91 3.50 13.86
CA ARG A 143 9.51 4.47 12.93
C ARG A 143 8.47 5.35 12.24
N PHE A 144 7.32 4.77 11.94
CA PHE A 144 6.24 5.39 11.18
C PHE A 144 4.91 5.24 11.94
N PRO A 145 4.76 5.93 13.09
CA PRO A 145 3.58 5.77 13.97
C PRO A 145 2.26 6.22 13.33
N TRP A 146 2.33 6.94 12.20
CA TRP A 146 1.15 7.38 11.43
C TRP A 146 0.65 6.35 10.43
N LEU A 147 1.36 5.23 10.23
CA LEU A 147 0.88 4.17 9.34
C LEU A 147 -0.42 3.58 9.87
N THR A 148 -1.32 3.33 8.95
CA THR A 148 -2.58 2.63 9.24
C THR A 148 -2.54 1.28 8.52
N ALA A 149 -2.67 0.19 9.28
CA ALA A 149 -2.82 -1.13 8.71
C ALA A 149 -4.19 -1.22 8.02
N THR A 150 -4.20 -1.77 6.81
CA THR A 150 -5.41 -1.89 6.01
C THR A 150 -5.35 -3.16 5.15
N THR A 151 -6.49 -3.70 4.79
CA THR A 151 -6.58 -4.76 3.78
C THR A 151 -6.55 -4.15 2.38
N ALA A 152 -6.22 -4.98 1.37
CA ALA A 152 -6.27 -4.54 -0.02
C ALA A 152 -7.65 -3.95 -0.42
N SER A 153 -8.73 -4.50 0.12
CA SER A 153 -10.09 -4.00 -0.15
C SER A 153 -10.37 -2.65 0.48
N GLU A 154 -9.89 -2.42 1.69
CA GLU A 154 -10.05 -1.15 2.40
C GLU A 154 -9.16 -0.04 1.83
N SER A 155 -8.07 -0.42 1.16
CA SER A 155 -7.15 0.53 0.52
C SER A 155 -7.73 1.15 -0.77
N ILE A 156 -8.69 0.50 -1.43
CA ILE A 156 -9.20 0.93 -2.74
C ILE A 156 -9.65 2.40 -2.75
N PRO A 157 -10.47 2.90 -1.80
CA PRO A 157 -10.84 4.32 -1.76
C PRO A 157 -9.62 5.24 -1.62
N HIS A 158 -8.63 4.86 -0.81
CA HIS A 158 -7.41 5.66 -0.63
C HIS A 158 -6.55 5.70 -1.88
N TYR A 159 -6.50 4.59 -2.65
CA TYR A 159 -5.83 4.59 -3.95
C TYR A 159 -6.57 5.45 -4.96
N SER A 160 -7.91 5.41 -4.98
CA SER A 160 -8.69 6.29 -5.84
C SER A 160 -8.39 7.75 -5.54
N ASP A 161 -8.49 8.14 -4.28
CA ASP A 161 -8.17 9.51 -3.85
C ASP A 161 -6.73 9.90 -4.21
N TYR A 162 -5.75 9.01 -4.00
CA TYR A 162 -4.34 9.26 -4.35
C TYR A 162 -4.13 9.53 -5.85
N PHE A 163 -4.79 8.76 -6.73
CA PHE A 163 -4.65 8.91 -8.18
C PHE A 163 -5.50 10.04 -8.76
N ASP A 164 -6.57 10.44 -8.08
CA ASP A 164 -7.52 11.44 -8.56
C ASP A 164 -7.31 12.81 -7.92
N MET A 165 -6.65 12.85 -6.75
CA MET A 165 -6.38 14.11 -6.08
C MET A 165 -5.33 14.93 -6.80
N ASP A 166 -5.52 16.24 -6.72
CA ASP A 166 -4.46 17.21 -7.00
C ASP A 166 -4.45 18.25 -5.88
N TYR A 167 -3.35 18.95 -5.71
CA TYR A 167 -3.22 19.94 -4.67
C TYR A 167 -2.30 21.10 -5.06
N SER A 168 -2.50 22.23 -4.41
CA SER A 168 -1.55 23.35 -4.44
C SER A 168 -1.35 23.95 -3.07
N THR A 169 -0.23 24.65 -2.89
CA THR A 169 0.07 25.31 -1.64
C THR A 169 0.48 26.76 -1.87
N VAL A 170 0.04 27.63 -0.95
CA VAL A 170 0.50 29.02 -0.87
C VAL A 170 1.19 29.20 0.48
N ARG A 171 2.50 29.43 0.46
CA ARG A 171 3.29 29.68 1.66
C ARG A 171 3.52 31.18 1.84
N THR A 172 3.36 31.65 3.06
CA THR A 172 3.60 33.01 3.49
C THR A 172 4.50 33.03 4.73
N GLU A 173 4.92 34.21 5.16
CA GLU A 173 5.63 34.37 6.45
C GLU A 173 4.79 33.94 7.67
N LYS A 174 3.46 33.95 7.56
CA LYS A 174 2.54 33.64 8.65
C LYS A 174 2.00 32.21 8.64
N GLY A 175 2.20 31.47 7.55
CA GLY A 175 1.64 30.13 7.45
C GLY A 175 1.65 29.54 6.05
N LEU A 176 0.87 28.47 5.90
CA LEU A 176 0.68 27.77 4.63
C LEU A 176 -0.81 27.52 4.44
N THR A 177 -1.31 27.82 3.26
CA THR A 177 -2.64 27.38 2.82
C THR A 177 -2.48 26.22 1.86
N LEU A 178 -3.22 25.16 2.10
CA LEU A 178 -3.31 23.94 1.28
C LEU A 178 -4.66 23.93 0.58
N TYR A 179 -4.65 23.83 -0.72
CA TYR A 179 -5.83 23.62 -1.56
C TYR A 179 -5.82 22.22 -2.09
N THR A 180 -6.96 21.53 -2.05
CA THR A 180 -7.10 20.14 -2.53
C THR A 180 -8.36 19.99 -3.38
N TRP A 181 -8.29 19.14 -4.40
CA TRP A 181 -9.42 18.80 -5.26
C TRP A 181 -9.27 17.40 -5.86
N GLY A 182 -10.35 16.87 -6.46
CA GLY A 182 -10.34 15.55 -7.10
C GLY A 182 -10.48 14.36 -6.12
N CYS A 183 -10.74 14.62 -4.85
CA CYS A 183 -10.87 13.57 -3.83
C CYS A 183 -12.19 13.69 -3.07
N SER A 184 -12.59 12.61 -2.43
CA SER A 184 -13.83 12.55 -1.64
C SER A 184 -13.61 12.19 -0.17
N GLY A 185 -12.42 11.73 0.19
CA GLY A 185 -12.06 11.25 1.51
C GLY A 185 -11.12 12.18 2.29
N GLU A 186 -10.68 11.71 3.46
CA GLU A 186 -9.63 12.36 4.23
C GLU A 186 -8.28 12.18 3.53
N LEU A 187 -7.66 13.28 3.21
CA LEU A 187 -6.29 13.33 2.67
C LEU A 187 -5.26 13.48 3.77
N ARG A 188 -4.08 12.94 3.54
CA ARG A 188 -2.96 12.96 4.47
C ARG A 188 -1.72 13.46 3.75
N PHE A 189 -1.06 14.44 4.35
CA PHE A 189 0.16 15.05 3.81
C PHE A 189 1.26 15.07 4.87
N LEU A 190 2.49 14.84 4.48
CA LEU A 190 3.65 15.10 5.33
C LEU A 190 4.20 16.49 5.03
N LEU A 191 4.01 17.39 5.96
CA LEU A 191 4.57 18.74 5.91
C LEU A 191 5.94 18.77 6.58
N ARG A 192 6.98 19.06 5.81
CA ARG A 192 8.33 19.30 6.32
C ARG A 192 8.58 20.81 6.41
N THR A 193 8.88 21.27 7.60
CA THR A 193 9.08 22.70 7.88
C THR A 193 9.97 22.90 9.11
N ALA A 194 10.73 23.98 9.12
CA ALA A 194 11.47 24.44 10.30
C ALA A 194 10.60 25.30 11.26
N HIS A 195 9.38 25.65 10.84
CA HIS A 195 8.48 26.44 11.67
C HIS A 195 7.68 25.54 12.60
N GLU A 196 7.49 25.98 13.84
CA GLU A 196 6.49 25.39 14.73
C GLU A 196 5.07 25.82 14.28
N ILE A 197 4.12 24.89 14.35
CA ILE A 197 2.72 25.18 14.06
C ILE A 197 2.07 25.72 15.34
N ASP A 198 1.42 26.88 15.21
CA ASP A 198 0.64 27.52 16.27
C ASP A 198 -0.78 26.94 16.30
N ARG A 199 -1.48 27.03 15.17
CA ARG A 199 -2.85 26.54 15.01
C ARG A 199 -3.15 26.11 13.58
N THR A 200 -4.25 25.40 13.42
CA THR A 200 -4.76 24.97 12.12
C THR A 200 -6.25 25.29 11.99
N GLU A 201 -6.71 25.49 10.75
CA GLU A 201 -8.12 25.63 10.37
C GLU A 201 -8.42 24.63 9.23
N ASP A 202 -9.54 23.93 9.35
CA ASP A 202 -10.01 22.91 8.39
C ASP A 202 -9.03 21.73 8.17
N CYS A 203 -8.09 21.55 9.07
CA CYS A 203 -7.19 20.41 9.13
C CYS A 203 -6.69 20.13 10.55
N THR A 204 -6.07 18.99 10.75
CA THR A 204 -5.29 18.68 11.95
C THR A 204 -3.81 18.57 11.61
N ALA A 205 -2.94 18.84 12.60
CA ALA A 205 -1.51 18.66 12.49
C ALA A 205 -0.99 17.87 13.69
N GLU A 206 -0.33 16.76 13.45
CA GLU A 206 0.29 15.91 14.45
C GLU A 206 1.79 15.86 14.19
N ILE A 207 2.62 15.96 15.23
CA ILE A 207 4.09 15.81 15.08
C ILE A 207 4.36 14.34 14.72
N ALA A 208 4.94 14.13 13.56
CA ALA A 208 5.35 12.82 13.07
C ALA A 208 6.85 12.56 13.34
N ASP A 209 7.68 13.59 13.24
CA ASP A 209 9.11 13.59 13.53
C ASP A 209 9.58 15.03 13.75
N GLU A 210 10.85 15.24 14.07
CA GLU A 210 11.44 16.58 14.17
C GLU A 210 11.29 17.34 12.84
N GLY A 211 10.57 18.46 12.87
CA GLY A 211 10.28 19.27 11.68
C GLY A 211 9.35 18.59 10.66
N VAL A 212 8.67 17.49 11.04
CA VAL A 212 7.73 16.78 10.19
C VAL A 212 6.37 16.67 10.88
N TYR A 213 5.34 17.14 10.20
CA TYR A 213 3.96 17.09 10.68
C TYR A 213 3.10 16.25 9.73
N LEU A 214 2.25 15.39 10.29
CA LEU A 214 1.16 14.74 9.56
C LEU A 214 -0.05 15.69 9.54
N ILE A 215 -0.39 16.18 8.37
CA ILE A 215 -1.56 17.02 8.14
C ILE A 215 -2.69 16.13 7.63
N ARG A 216 -3.87 16.24 8.24
CA ARG A 216 -5.08 15.54 7.79
C ARG A 216 -6.15 16.57 7.48
N THR A 217 -6.78 16.45 6.33
CA THR A 217 -7.89 17.32 5.92
C THR A 217 -8.88 16.58 5.03
N SER A 218 -10.16 16.95 5.13
CA SER A 218 -11.21 16.60 4.16
C SER A 218 -11.80 17.86 3.52
N ALA A 219 -11.21 19.03 3.81
CA ALA A 219 -11.65 20.31 3.28
C ALA A 219 -10.91 20.64 1.98
N PRO A 220 -11.55 21.35 1.01
CA PRO A 220 -10.90 21.79 -0.21
C PRO A 220 -9.88 22.91 0.01
N GLU A 221 -9.91 23.56 1.16
CA GLU A 221 -8.97 24.58 1.60
C GLU A 221 -8.69 24.39 3.09
N ALA A 222 -7.42 24.38 3.47
CA ALA A 222 -6.98 24.22 4.85
C ALA A 222 -5.82 25.18 5.16
N HIS A 223 -5.79 25.69 6.39
CA HIS A 223 -4.81 26.68 6.80
C HIS A 223 -3.95 26.17 7.97
N ILE A 224 -2.66 26.41 7.88
CA ILE A 224 -1.66 26.09 8.89
C ILE A 224 -0.93 27.39 9.22
N TYR A 225 -0.97 27.78 10.47
CA TYR A 225 -0.36 29.02 10.93
C TYR A 225 0.92 28.74 11.72
N TRP A 226 1.98 29.48 11.41
CA TRP A 226 3.24 29.38 12.12
C TRP A 226 3.19 30.12 13.45
N LYS A 227 3.87 29.56 14.41
CA LYS A 227 4.13 30.27 15.68
C LYS A 227 5.02 31.48 15.39
N GLU A 228 4.64 32.65 15.92
CA GLU A 228 5.47 33.85 15.77
C GLU A 228 6.83 33.62 16.44
N ALA A 229 7.89 34.05 15.76
CA ALA A 229 9.22 34.05 16.37
C ALA A 229 9.25 35.10 17.47
N GLU A 230 9.64 34.71 18.70
CA GLU A 230 9.86 35.62 19.82
C GLU A 230 11.01 36.62 19.54
#